data_412f74d250f0a90567777d03d30a6fe0
#
_entry.id   412f74d250f0a90567777d03d30a6fe0
#
_cell.length_a   1.000
_cell.length_b   1.000
_cell.length_c   1.000
_cell.angle_alpha   90.00
_cell.angle_beta   90.00
_cell.angle_gamma   90.00
#
_symmetry.space_group_name_H-M   'P 1'
#
loop_
_entity.id
_entity.type
_entity.pdbx_description
1 polymer ?
#
loop_
_entity_poly.entity_id
_entity_poly.type
_entity_poly.pdbx_seq_one_letter_code
_entity_poly.pdbx_strand_id
1 'polypeptide(L)'
;MFRAAVGALFVLAAAAAQAATPSCYRPAEIEADQALRFETELMVRSEICKVSSYTDFTRRNREAIIAYQRALLDHYRRIGDRHAQDTLDKYQTRLANELALTDGEQPSPALCARASPWLAEAGKLGSAEFRRIAASRAADHQASYRHCRE
;
A
#
# COMPACT_ATOMS: atom_id res chain seq x y z
N MET A 1 -50.32 6.55 -57.85
CA MET A 1 -48.99 5.97 -57.60
C MET A 1 -48.29 6.82 -56.57
N PHE A 2 -48.36 6.45 -55.28
CA PHE A 2 -47.66 7.13 -54.19
C PHE A 2 -46.48 6.28 -53.75
N ARG A 3 -45.27 6.81 -53.87
CA ARG A 3 -44.05 6.22 -53.33
C ARG A 3 -43.78 6.83 -51.98
N ALA A 4 -43.89 6.01 -50.95
CA ALA A 4 -43.50 6.36 -49.59
C ALA A 4 -41.99 6.11 -49.45
N ALA A 5 -41.21 7.15 -49.13
CA ALA A 5 -39.81 7.07 -48.77
C ALA A 5 -39.70 6.84 -47.26
N VAL A 6 -39.14 5.69 -46.87
CA VAL A 6 -38.82 5.36 -45.48
C VAL A 6 -37.40 5.84 -45.19
N GLY A 7 -37.32 6.93 -44.42
CA GLY A 7 -36.03 7.43 -43.94
C GLY A 7 -35.56 6.64 -42.70
N ALA A 8 -34.47 5.93 -42.83
CA ALA A 8 -33.82 5.27 -41.70
C ALA A 8 -32.99 6.26 -40.89
N LEU A 9 -33.40 6.53 -39.65
CA LEU A 9 -32.58 7.30 -38.69
C LEU A 9 -31.54 6.36 -38.11
N PHE A 10 -30.27 6.56 -38.46
CA PHE A 10 -29.14 5.97 -37.78
C PHE A 10 -28.85 6.75 -36.49
N VAL A 11 -29.16 6.18 -35.33
CA VAL A 11 -28.71 6.70 -34.04
C VAL A 11 -27.28 6.22 -33.80
N LEU A 12 -26.29 7.08 -33.98
CA LEU A 12 -24.91 6.85 -33.57
C LEU A 12 -24.85 6.91 -32.04
N ALA A 13 -24.81 5.77 -31.40
CA ALA A 13 -24.46 5.67 -29.98
C ALA A 13 -22.95 5.93 -29.84
N ALA A 14 -22.59 7.14 -29.40
CA ALA A 14 -21.23 7.44 -28.97
C ALA A 14 -20.95 6.68 -27.68
N ALA A 15 -20.24 5.55 -27.79
CA ALA A 15 -19.65 4.89 -26.63
C ALA A 15 -18.56 5.81 -26.06
N ALA A 16 -18.88 6.50 -24.96
CA ALA A 16 -17.89 7.22 -24.17
C ALA A 16 -16.91 6.17 -23.63
N ALA A 17 -15.74 6.06 -24.24
CA ALA A 17 -14.63 5.32 -23.69
C ALA A 17 -14.30 5.93 -22.33
N GLN A 18 -14.68 5.27 -21.26
CA GLN A 18 -14.25 5.62 -19.91
C GLN A 18 -12.74 5.41 -19.88
N ALA A 19 -12.00 6.50 -20.04
CA ALA A 19 -10.56 6.49 -19.84
C ALA A 19 -10.31 6.00 -18.42
N ALA A 20 -9.77 4.78 -18.28
CA ALA A 20 -9.37 4.25 -17.00
C ALA A 20 -8.44 5.28 -16.36
N THR A 21 -8.83 5.80 -15.20
CA THR A 21 -8.03 6.79 -14.46
C THR A 21 -6.68 6.15 -14.19
N PRO A 22 -5.57 6.72 -14.67
CA PRO A 22 -4.28 6.07 -14.50
C PRO A 22 -4.00 5.90 -13.01
N SER A 23 -3.70 4.67 -12.60
CA SER A 23 -3.32 4.33 -11.23
C SER A 23 -1.95 4.93 -10.92
N CYS A 24 -1.91 6.25 -10.66
CA CYS A 24 -0.72 6.99 -10.31
C CYS A 24 -0.69 7.29 -8.82
N TYR A 25 0.49 7.41 -8.27
CA TYR A 25 0.74 7.74 -6.88
C TYR A 25 1.19 9.19 -6.72
N ARG A 26 0.68 9.87 -5.71
CA ARG A 26 1.18 11.15 -5.22
C ARG A 26 2.30 10.91 -4.19
N PRO A 27 3.21 11.86 -3.96
CA PRO A 27 4.31 11.67 -3.00
C PRO A 27 3.87 11.18 -1.62
N ALA A 28 2.80 11.76 -1.05
CA ALA A 28 2.27 11.33 0.24
C ALA A 28 1.68 9.90 0.23
N GLU A 29 1.17 9.45 -0.91
CA GLU A 29 0.64 8.09 -1.07
C GLU A 29 1.79 7.06 -1.18
N ILE A 30 2.92 7.43 -1.79
CA ILE A 30 4.14 6.63 -1.81
C ILE A 30 4.71 6.50 -0.41
N GLU A 31 4.76 7.61 0.35
CA GLU A 31 5.20 7.58 1.75
C GLU A 31 4.31 6.66 2.59
N ALA A 32 2.99 6.74 2.40
CA ALA A 32 2.04 5.88 3.10
C ALA A 32 2.23 4.39 2.77
N ASP A 33 2.48 4.06 1.50
CA ASP A 33 2.78 2.68 1.09
C ASP A 33 4.08 2.17 1.72
N GLN A 34 5.13 2.97 1.73
CA GLN A 34 6.41 2.60 2.34
C GLN A 34 6.33 2.50 3.87
N ALA A 35 5.50 3.32 4.51
CA ALA A 35 5.19 3.18 5.94
C ALA A 35 4.52 1.85 6.25
N LEU A 36 3.54 1.46 5.44
CA LEU A 36 2.81 0.21 5.59
C LEU A 36 3.71 -1.01 5.36
N ARG A 37 4.60 -0.93 4.37
CA ARG A 37 5.62 -1.97 4.12
C ARG A 37 6.56 -2.14 5.31
N PHE A 38 7.02 -1.05 5.90
CA PHE A 38 7.86 -1.09 7.10
C PHE A 38 7.12 -1.72 8.29
N GLU A 39 5.87 -1.32 8.53
CA GLU A 39 5.03 -1.89 9.59
C GLU A 39 4.83 -3.39 9.39
N THR A 40 4.50 -3.81 8.17
CA THR A 40 4.27 -5.23 7.84
C THR A 40 5.55 -6.04 7.99
N GLU A 41 6.70 -5.51 7.57
CA GLU A 41 8.01 -6.15 7.76
C GLU A 41 8.33 -6.36 9.23
N LEU A 42 8.07 -5.34 10.06
CA LEU A 42 8.25 -5.43 11.51
C LEU A 42 7.31 -6.46 12.14
N MET A 43 6.05 -6.50 11.71
CA MET A 43 5.06 -7.46 12.17
C MET A 43 5.50 -8.90 11.88
N VAL A 44 5.80 -9.19 10.61
CA VAL A 44 6.15 -10.55 10.17
C VAL A 44 7.41 -11.05 10.88
N ARG A 45 8.46 -10.25 10.92
CA ARG A 45 9.70 -10.64 11.59
C ARG A 45 9.57 -10.76 13.11
N SER A 46 8.74 -9.90 13.73
CA SER A 46 8.45 -10.01 15.16
C SER A 46 7.74 -11.32 15.49
N GLU A 47 6.79 -11.73 14.62
CA GLU A 47 6.08 -13.01 14.77
C GLU A 47 7.00 -14.21 14.56
N ILE A 48 7.83 -14.19 13.52
CA ILE A 48 8.78 -15.28 13.26
C ILE A 48 9.76 -15.44 14.43
N CYS A 49 10.28 -14.32 14.95
CA CYS A 49 11.29 -14.33 16.01
C CYS A 49 10.70 -14.31 17.44
N LYS A 50 9.37 -14.30 17.57
CA LYS A 50 8.66 -14.33 18.86
C LYS A 50 9.09 -13.22 19.82
N VAL A 51 9.17 -11.99 19.30
CA VAL A 51 9.50 -10.78 20.08
C VAL A 51 8.35 -9.78 20.08
N SER A 52 8.28 -8.89 21.08
CA SER A 52 7.21 -7.90 21.23
C SER A 52 7.39 -6.62 20.42
N SER A 53 8.43 -6.52 19.59
CA SER A 53 8.83 -5.28 18.91
C SER A 53 7.68 -4.66 18.10
N TYR A 54 6.89 -5.46 17.40
CA TYR A 54 5.71 -4.97 16.68
C TYR A 54 4.64 -4.40 17.61
N THR A 55 4.32 -5.08 18.69
CA THR A 55 3.33 -4.62 19.68
C THR A 55 3.76 -3.30 20.32
N ASP A 56 5.05 -3.19 20.66
CA ASP A 56 5.60 -1.96 21.25
C ASP A 56 5.59 -0.80 20.25
N PHE A 57 5.93 -1.07 18.99
CA PHE A 57 5.89 -0.09 17.91
C PHE A 57 4.47 0.40 17.63
N THR A 58 3.49 -0.48 17.45
CA THR A 58 2.10 -0.12 17.11
C THR A 58 1.45 0.68 18.23
N ARG A 59 1.72 0.36 19.48
CA ARG A 59 1.23 1.13 20.62
C ARG A 59 1.72 2.59 20.60
N ARG A 60 2.99 2.83 20.20
CA ARG A 60 3.59 4.18 20.13
C ARG A 60 3.18 4.95 18.89
N ASN A 61 2.88 4.25 17.80
CA ASN A 61 2.71 4.83 16.48
C ASN A 61 1.27 4.74 15.95
N ARG A 62 0.31 4.37 16.78
CA ARG A 62 -1.08 4.10 16.39
C ARG A 62 -1.67 5.19 15.50
N GLU A 63 -1.52 6.46 15.89
CA GLU A 63 -2.08 7.58 15.11
C GLU A 63 -1.41 7.75 13.76
N ALA A 64 -0.09 7.58 13.69
CA ALA A 64 0.65 7.65 12.43
C ALA A 64 0.27 6.50 11.49
N ILE A 65 0.15 5.28 12.02
CA ILE A 65 -0.31 4.11 11.26
C ILE A 65 -1.69 4.35 10.67
N ILE A 66 -2.65 4.80 11.48
CA ILE A 66 -4.01 5.12 11.01
C ILE A 66 -3.99 6.21 9.94
N ALA A 67 -3.15 7.22 10.08
CA ALA A 67 -3.03 8.29 9.08
C ALA A 67 -2.52 7.74 7.73
N TYR A 68 -1.51 6.86 7.74
CA TYR A 68 -0.99 6.22 6.53
C TYR A 68 -1.99 5.25 5.89
N GLN A 69 -2.71 4.46 6.69
CA GLN A 69 -3.78 3.59 6.17
C GLN A 69 -4.89 4.41 5.50
N ARG A 70 -5.29 5.54 6.09
CA ARG A 70 -6.26 6.46 5.48
C ARG A 70 -5.76 7.04 4.16
N ALA A 71 -4.49 7.45 4.10
CA ALA A 71 -3.91 7.99 2.87
C ALA A 71 -3.94 6.97 1.73
N LEU A 72 -3.66 5.69 2.00
CA LEU A 72 -3.77 4.63 1.01
C LEU A 72 -5.22 4.31 0.64
N LEU A 73 -6.13 4.32 1.61
CA LEU A 73 -7.55 4.15 1.35
C LEU A 73 -8.10 5.26 0.43
N ASP A 74 -7.68 6.49 0.66
CA ASP A 74 -8.05 7.64 -0.17
C ASP A 74 -7.39 7.57 -1.56
N HIS A 75 -6.17 7.03 -1.67
CA HIS A 75 -5.55 6.70 -2.95
C HIS A 75 -6.43 5.74 -3.76
N TYR A 76 -6.83 4.59 -3.20
CA TYR A 76 -7.68 3.62 -3.90
C TYR A 76 -9.02 4.23 -4.32
N ARG A 77 -9.66 5.01 -3.45
CA ARG A 77 -10.90 5.74 -3.78
C ARG A 77 -10.68 6.73 -4.93
N ARG A 78 -9.61 7.48 -4.91
CA ARG A 78 -9.26 8.47 -5.94
C ARG A 78 -9.05 7.85 -7.32
N ILE A 79 -8.50 6.66 -7.39
CA ILE A 79 -8.34 5.92 -8.65
C ILE A 79 -9.60 5.14 -9.07
N GLY A 80 -10.72 5.35 -8.37
CA GLY A 80 -12.03 4.83 -8.75
C GLY A 80 -12.36 3.45 -8.17
N ASP A 81 -11.61 2.96 -7.19
CA ASP A 81 -11.89 1.69 -6.54
C ASP A 81 -13.10 1.82 -5.58
N ARG A 82 -14.19 1.14 -5.92
CA ARG A 82 -15.42 1.10 -5.12
C ARG A 82 -15.31 0.21 -3.88
N HIS A 83 -14.31 -0.65 -3.83
CA HIS A 83 -14.02 -1.59 -2.76
C HIS A 83 -12.66 -1.29 -2.10
N ALA A 84 -12.33 -0.02 -1.98
CA ALA A 84 -11.02 0.46 -1.54
C ALA A 84 -10.54 -0.17 -0.21
N GLN A 85 -11.45 -0.43 0.75
CA GLN A 85 -11.11 -1.11 2.00
C GLN A 85 -10.66 -2.56 1.74
N ASP A 86 -11.46 -3.32 0.98
CA ASP A 86 -11.12 -4.71 0.64
C ASP A 86 -9.80 -4.80 -0.15
N THR A 87 -9.54 -3.81 -1.00
CA THR A 87 -8.29 -3.72 -1.77
C THR A 87 -7.11 -3.47 -0.86
N LEU A 88 -7.23 -2.56 0.12
CA LEU A 88 -6.19 -2.31 1.11
C LEU A 88 -5.93 -3.56 1.97
N ASP A 89 -6.98 -4.21 2.46
CA ASP A 89 -6.87 -5.41 3.29
C ASP A 89 -6.19 -6.57 2.52
N LYS A 90 -6.56 -6.78 1.27
CA LYS A 90 -5.93 -7.76 0.38
C LYS A 90 -4.46 -7.40 0.08
N TYR A 91 -4.16 -6.12 -0.08
CA TYR A 91 -2.79 -5.66 -0.28
C TYR A 91 -1.93 -5.96 0.94
N GLN A 92 -2.37 -5.61 2.14
CA GLN A 92 -1.65 -5.89 3.39
C GLN A 92 -1.43 -7.40 3.59
N THR A 93 -2.49 -8.20 3.36
CA THR A 93 -2.40 -9.67 3.46
C THR A 93 -1.37 -10.25 2.49
N ARG A 94 -1.39 -9.80 1.23
CA ARG A 94 -0.43 -10.26 0.22
C ARG A 94 0.99 -9.87 0.61
N LEU A 95 1.21 -8.64 1.04
CA LEU A 95 2.52 -8.15 1.48
C LEU A 95 3.06 -8.97 2.66
N ALA A 96 2.22 -9.25 3.65
CA ALA A 96 2.61 -10.09 4.79
C ALA A 96 2.97 -11.52 4.36
N ASN A 97 2.21 -12.11 3.44
CA ASN A 97 2.47 -13.45 2.91
C ASN A 97 3.78 -13.49 2.09
N GLU A 98 4.03 -12.48 1.25
CA GLU A 98 5.28 -12.38 0.47
C GLU A 98 6.50 -12.31 1.40
N LEU A 99 6.42 -11.50 2.45
CA LEU A 99 7.49 -11.37 3.45
C LEU A 99 7.66 -12.65 4.26
N ALA A 100 6.57 -13.29 4.68
CA ALA A 100 6.60 -14.54 5.42
C ALA A 100 7.22 -15.68 4.59
N LEU A 101 6.93 -15.75 3.29
CA LEU A 101 7.55 -16.73 2.39
C LEU A 101 9.06 -16.46 2.22
N THR A 102 9.44 -15.20 2.04
CA THR A 102 10.85 -14.83 1.87
C THR A 102 11.68 -15.10 3.13
N ASP A 103 11.17 -14.70 4.29
CA ASP A 103 11.86 -14.84 5.57
C ASP A 103 11.58 -16.20 6.24
N GLY A 104 10.41 -16.80 6.00
CA GLY A 104 9.91 -18.00 6.68
C GLY A 104 10.36 -19.33 6.06
N GLU A 105 10.85 -19.34 4.82
CA GLU A 105 11.55 -20.52 4.27
C GLU A 105 12.78 -20.90 5.09
N GLN A 106 13.21 -20.00 5.97
CA GLN A 106 14.27 -20.24 6.94
C GLN A 106 13.91 -19.71 8.33
N PRO A 107 12.96 -20.30 9.06
CA PRO A 107 12.82 -20.02 10.50
C PRO A 107 14.06 -20.57 11.20
N SER A 108 15.17 -19.90 11.02
CA SER A 108 16.43 -20.35 11.61
C SER A 108 16.83 -19.38 12.71
N PRO A 109 17.49 -19.85 13.77
CA PRO A 109 18.17 -19.00 14.75
C PRO A 109 19.02 -17.92 14.09
N ALA A 110 19.57 -18.19 12.91
CA ALA A 110 20.37 -17.25 12.12
C ALA A 110 19.54 -16.06 11.59
N LEU A 111 18.31 -16.26 11.12
CA LEU A 111 17.44 -15.14 10.70
C LEU A 111 17.17 -14.22 11.89
N CYS A 112 16.75 -14.78 13.02
CA CYS A 112 16.42 -14.00 14.21
C CYS A 112 17.64 -13.31 14.81
N ALA A 113 18.80 -13.96 14.81
CA ALA A 113 20.06 -13.32 15.24
C ALA A 113 20.40 -12.09 14.39
N ARG A 114 20.20 -12.15 13.07
CA ARG A 114 20.42 -10.99 12.18
C ARG A 114 19.34 -9.91 12.34
N ALA A 115 18.08 -10.31 12.56
CA ALA A 115 16.96 -9.37 12.67
C ALA A 115 16.87 -8.71 14.05
N SER A 116 17.36 -9.36 15.12
CA SER A 116 17.21 -8.89 16.51
C SER A 116 17.64 -7.45 16.76
N PRO A 117 18.80 -6.96 16.28
CA PRO A 117 19.18 -5.56 16.50
C PRO A 117 18.21 -4.59 15.87
N TRP A 118 17.78 -4.86 14.63
CA TRP A 118 16.80 -4.04 13.93
C TRP A 118 15.42 -4.08 14.61
N LEU A 119 14.95 -5.26 15.01
CA LEU A 119 13.69 -5.43 15.74
C LEU A 119 13.69 -4.66 17.05
N ALA A 120 14.77 -4.73 17.81
CA ALA A 120 14.89 -4.01 19.07
C ALA A 120 14.83 -2.49 18.90
N GLU A 121 15.48 -1.95 17.87
CA GLU A 121 15.43 -0.52 17.58
C GLU A 121 14.09 -0.10 16.99
N ALA A 122 13.54 -0.88 16.06
CA ALA A 122 12.24 -0.59 15.46
C ALA A 122 11.11 -0.54 16.49
N GLY A 123 11.11 -1.43 17.49
CA GLY A 123 10.13 -1.42 18.58
C GLY A 123 10.16 -0.17 19.47
N LYS A 124 11.27 0.59 19.46
CA LYS A 124 11.42 1.82 20.25
C LYS A 124 11.02 3.09 19.50
N LEU A 125 10.86 3.01 18.17
CA LEU A 125 10.58 4.17 17.34
C LEU A 125 9.34 4.92 17.81
N GLY A 126 9.45 6.24 17.87
CA GLY A 126 8.33 7.16 18.02
C GLY A 126 7.81 7.64 16.67
N SER A 127 6.70 8.37 16.67
CA SER A 127 6.02 8.79 15.44
C SER A 127 6.87 9.70 14.54
N ALA A 128 7.77 10.51 15.11
CA ALA A 128 8.67 11.36 14.33
C ALA A 128 9.70 10.54 13.56
N GLU A 129 10.33 9.55 14.22
CA GLU A 129 11.29 8.63 13.60
C GLU A 129 10.62 7.75 12.56
N PHE A 130 9.45 7.21 12.86
CA PHE A 130 8.67 6.40 11.93
C PHE A 130 8.35 7.17 10.64
N ARG A 131 7.86 8.41 10.75
CA ARG A 131 7.62 9.28 9.58
C ARG A 131 8.90 9.54 8.78
N ARG A 132 10.02 9.76 9.44
CA ARG A 132 11.31 9.96 8.76
C ARG A 132 11.76 8.71 7.99
N ILE A 133 11.56 7.53 8.57
CA ILE A 133 11.86 6.25 7.89
C ILE A 133 10.94 6.08 6.68
N ALA A 134 9.64 6.33 6.81
CA ALA A 134 8.68 6.24 5.71
C ALA A 134 9.05 7.19 4.56
N ALA A 135 9.37 8.44 4.86
CA ALA A 135 9.80 9.43 3.87
C ALA A 135 11.12 9.05 3.18
N SER A 136 12.12 8.56 3.94
CA SER A 136 13.38 8.07 3.38
C SER A 136 13.15 6.89 2.43
N ARG A 137 12.38 5.89 2.86
CA ARG A 137 12.04 4.74 2.01
C ARG A 137 11.26 5.17 0.76
N ALA A 138 10.35 6.13 0.89
CA ALA A 138 9.63 6.69 -0.25
C ALA A 138 10.59 7.34 -1.26
N ALA A 139 11.57 8.10 -0.81
CA ALA A 139 12.59 8.70 -1.67
C ALA A 139 13.43 7.63 -2.40
N ASP A 140 13.85 6.58 -1.70
CA ASP A 140 14.65 5.50 -2.26
C ASP A 140 13.89 4.64 -3.29
N HIS A 141 12.55 4.58 -3.19
CA HIS A 141 11.71 3.72 -4.02
C HIS A 141 10.86 4.48 -5.06
N GLN A 142 11.11 5.78 -5.29
CA GLN A 142 10.35 6.61 -6.23
C GLN A 142 10.18 5.97 -7.62
N ALA A 143 11.25 5.38 -8.16
CA ALA A 143 11.25 4.76 -9.49
C ALA A 143 10.31 3.54 -9.60
N SER A 144 9.89 2.95 -8.48
CA SER A 144 8.98 1.80 -8.45
C SER A 144 7.51 2.19 -8.60
N TYR A 145 7.19 3.49 -8.58
CA TYR A 145 5.84 4.00 -8.66
C TYR A 145 5.59 4.79 -9.94
N ARG A 146 4.36 4.69 -10.43
CA ARG A 146 3.89 5.59 -11.48
C ARG A 146 3.43 6.89 -10.83
N HIS A 147 4.15 7.97 -11.09
CA HIS A 147 3.81 9.29 -10.54
C HIS A 147 2.62 9.93 -11.26
N CYS A 148 1.74 10.59 -10.49
CA CYS A 148 0.74 11.48 -11.05
C CYS A 148 1.42 12.69 -11.70
N ARG A 149 0.95 13.09 -12.88
CA ARG A 149 1.35 14.37 -13.48
C ARG A 149 0.59 15.48 -12.74
N GLU A 150 1.31 16.49 -12.32
CA GLU A 150 0.74 17.73 -11.82
C GLU A 150 0.01 18.50 -12.94
#